data_d4f41453f69600e1af1e11bf20737961
#
_entry.id   d4f41453f69600e1af1e11bf20737961
#
_cell.length_a   1.000
_cell.length_b   1.000
_cell.length_c   1.000
_cell.angle_alpha   90.00
_cell.angle_beta   90.00
_cell.angle_gamma   90.00
#
_symmetry.space_group_name_H-M   'P 1'
#
loop_
_entity.id
_entity.type
_entity.pdbx_description
1 polymer ?
#
loop_
_entity_poly.entity_id
_entity_poly.type
_entity_poly.pdbx_seq_one_letter_code
_entity_poly.pdbx_strand_id
1 'polypeptide(L)'
;MRLGLIFQDIKNWQGGFNYYCSLITSLEYLNKSEDFNYIIFTNKKNSIFLKKKLKIKKENIYSSSVFSNVSLLKLLSKFFEYIFRRDIILDYFFKKNKVNIVTHFYKKNSYSKVVPWIPDLQHKHLKDNFSQYEIEKRDNIINSYLESSTDIIVSSNDTKKSLSFFFDVRKKNIHILNFVPQVDFNNICGFKELQFKYNIPRKYIYIPNQFWVHKNHEVVIRSAFELKKKNLFLKFIFSGHQRDYRNLNHFNNIQKLINVLGVVDYFEYLGQVSRKDLLNLIYHSQIIINPSKFEGWSTTVEEAKILNKRLLLSNIPVHNEQINENCVLFSTNDEQDLATKIVKILNQNFPSLDLDHLSENYAANRKKFAHQYLNIIREVNLQ
;
A
#
# COMPACT_ATOMS: atom_id res chain seq x y z
N MET A 1 26.09 -6.63 10.94
CA MET A 1 25.34 -6.78 9.67
C MET A 1 25.00 -5.41 9.13
N ARG A 2 25.16 -5.18 7.80
CA ARG A 2 24.74 -3.93 7.16
C ARG A 2 23.70 -4.22 6.08
N LEU A 3 22.51 -3.59 6.24
CA LEU A 3 21.35 -3.76 5.38
C LEU A 3 21.36 -2.71 4.26
N GLY A 4 21.14 -3.12 3.02
CA GLY A 4 20.88 -2.25 1.87
C GLY A 4 19.40 -2.19 1.51
N LEU A 5 18.89 -1.00 1.30
CA LEU A 5 17.54 -0.75 0.77
C LEU A 5 17.65 -0.01 -0.56
N ILE A 6 16.94 -0.49 -1.58
CA ILE A 6 16.89 0.21 -2.86
C ILE A 6 15.64 1.07 -2.91
N PHE A 7 15.79 2.39 -2.87
CA PHE A 7 14.69 3.35 -2.98
C PHE A 7 14.66 3.96 -4.38
N GLN A 8 13.79 3.42 -5.23
CA GLN A 8 13.61 3.90 -6.60
C GLN A 8 12.41 4.86 -6.72
N ASP A 9 12.37 5.60 -7.82
CA ASP A 9 11.26 6.52 -8.14
C ASP A 9 10.04 5.70 -8.61
N ILE A 10 9.07 5.53 -7.72
CA ILE A 10 7.83 4.78 -7.99
C ILE A 10 6.72 5.82 -8.29
N LYS A 11 6.89 6.60 -9.36
CA LYS A 11 6.00 7.74 -9.66
C LYS A 11 4.53 7.38 -9.82
N ASN A 12 4.22 6.17 -10.26
CA ASN A 12 2.86 5.77 -10.65
C ASN A 12 2.22 4.78 -9.65
N TRP A 13 2.91 4.42 -8.57
CA TRP A 13 2.42 3.48 -7.58
C TRP A 13 2.50 4.05 -6.16
N GLN A 14 1.49 4.86 -5.82
CA GLN A 14 1.44 5.56 -4.53
C GLN A 14 1.47 4.60 -3.33
N GLY A 15 0.81 3.44 -3.43
CA GLY A 15 0.82 2.42 -2.37
C GLY A 15 2.23 1.92 -2.05
N GLY A 16 2.99 1.53 -3.08
CA GLY A 16 4.38 1.10 -2.92
C GLY A 16 5.29 2.21 -2.40
N PHE A 17 5.11 3.44 -2.87
CA PHE A 17 5.87 4.59 -2.37
C PHE A 17 5.61 4.81 -0.86
N ASN A 18 4.37 4.79 -0.43
CA ASN A 18 3.99 4.93 0.98
C ASN A 18 4.54 3.77 1.83
N TYR A 19 4.52 2.54 1.30
CA TYR A 19 5.13 1.38 1.94
C TYR A 19 6.64 1.59 2.21
N TYR A 20 7.41 1.99 1.19
CA TYR A 20 8.85 2.26 1.36
C TYR A 20 9.12 3.37 2.36
N CYS A 21 8.35 4.47 2.30
CA CYS A 21 8.47 5.55 3.27
C CYS A 21 8.19 5.07 4.69
N SER A 22 7.18 4.23 4.86
CA SER A 22 6.84 3.66 6.16
C SER A 22 7.92 2.73 6.68
N LEU A 23 8.44 1.82 5.85
CA LEU A 23 9.53 0.93 6.23
C LEU A 23 10.76 1.71 6.68
N ILE A 24 11.22 2.65 5.86
CA ILE A 24 12.41 3.45 6.15
C ILE A 24 12.25 4.25 7.46
N THR A 25 11.12 4.92 7.65
CA THR A 25 10.88 5.72 8.86
C THR A 25 10.67 4.86 10.10
N SER A 26 10.17 3.64 9.95
CA SER A 26 10.06 2.70 11.07
C SER A 26 11.42 2.13 11.48
N LEU A 27 12.29 1.87 10.51
CA LEU A 27 13.69 1.51 10.78
C LEU A 27 14.48 2.66 11.44
N GLU A 28 14.28 3.90 11.00
CA GLU A 28 14.92 5.07 11.62
C GLU A 28 14.45 5.27 13.06
N TYR A 29 13.20 4.95 13.35
CA TYR A 29 12.66 4.97 14.70
C TYR A 29 13.35 3.95 15.61
N LEU A 30 13.61 2.74 15.15
CA LEU A 30 14.32 1.70 15.90
C LEU A 30 15.82 1.95 16.01
N ASN A 31 16.45 2.53 14.98
CA ASN A 31 17.92 2.78 14.98
C ASN A 31 18.38 3.72 16.10
N LYS A 32 17.45 4.37 16.79
CA LYS A 32 17.73 5.13 18.02
C LYS A 32 17.89 4.25 19.26
N SER A 33 17.39 3.03 19.24
CA SER A 33 17.32 2.11 20.37
C SER A 33 18.03 0.78 20.14
N GLU A 34 18.37 0.42 18.89
CA GLU A 34 19.01 -0.83 18.53
C GLU A 34 20.23 -0.59 17.64
N ASP A 35 21.28 -1.39 17.87
CA ASP A 35 22.51 -1.33 17.05
C ASP A 35 22.35 -2.15 15.77
N PHE A 36 21.86 -1.53 14.71
CA PHE A 36 21.89 -2.06 13.36
C PHE A 36 22.26 -0.99 12.34
N ASN A 37 23.00 -1.38 11.31
CA ASN A 37 23.45 -0.47 10.27
C ASN A 37 22.68 -0.70 8.97
N TYR A 38 22.15 0.38 8.40
CA TYR A 38 21.51 0.32 7.10
C TYR A 38 21.99 1.45 6.18
N ILE A 39 21.81 1.26 4.88
CA ILE A 39 22.09 2.24 3.85
C ILE A 39 21.02 2.21 2.77
N ILE A 40 20.57 3.38 2.35
CA ILE A 40 19.56 3.53 1.30
C ILE A 40 20.27 3.94 0.00
N PHE A 41 20.18 3.08 -1.00
CA PHE A 41 20.69 3.35 -2.33
C PHE A 41 19.61 4.01 -3.19
N THR A 42 19.93 5.18 -3.76
CA THR A 42 18.93 5.96 -4.49
C THR A 42 19.57 6.95 -5.47
N ASN A 43 18.77 7.65 -6.26
CA ASN A 43 19.21 8.75 -7.11
C ASN A 43 19.26 10.09 -6.35
N LYS A 44 19.84 11.13 -6.99
CA LYS A 44 20.00 12.47 -6.40
C LYS A 44 18.67 13.09 -5.95
N LYS A 45 17.61 12.96 -6.76
CA LYS A 45 16.28 13.53 -6.47
C LYS A 45 15.70 12.91 -5.21
N ASN A 46 15.67 11.59 -5.15
CA ASN A 46 15.14 10.86 -3.99
C ASN A 46 16.01 11.05 -2.74
N SER A 47 17.34 11.20 -2.88
CA SER A 47 18.22 11.55 -1.76
C SER A 47 17.82 12.87 -1.10
N ILE A 48 17.45 13.90 -1.90
CA ILE A 48 16.94 15.17 -1.36
C ILE A 48 15.60 14.96 -0.61
N PHE A 49 14.69 14.16 -1.18
CA PHE A 49 13.42 13.81 -0.53
C PHE A 49 13.64 13.11 0.81
N LEU A 50 14.47 12.05 0.83
CA LEU A 50 14.78 11.30 2.04
C LEU A 50 15.32 12.21 3.15
N LYS A 51 16.26 13.11 2.83
CA LYS A 51 16.83 14.06 3.80
C LYS A 51 15.82 15.09 4.28
N LYS A 52 15.11 15.75 3.35
CA LYS A 52 14.24 16.89 3.69
C LYS A 52 12.89 16.50 4.25
N LYS A 53 12.28 15.44 3.70
CA LYS A 53 10.92 15.02 4.07
C LYS A 53 10.89 13.92 5.12
N LEU A 54 11.76 12.92 4.99
CA LEU A 54 11.82 11.81 5.95
C LEU A 54 12.88 11.99 7.02
N LYS A 55 13.68 13.07 6.96
CA LYS A 55 14.73 13.43 7.94
C LYS A 55 15.78 12.32 8.14
N ILE A 56 16.05 11.54 7.08
CA ILE A 56 17.05 10.47 7.12
C ILE A 56 18.46 11.07 7.15
N LYS A 57 19.32 10.53 7.99
CA LYS A 57 20.71 10.97 8.13
C LYS A 57 21.50 10.78 6.84
N LYS A 58 22.43 11.70 6.55
CA LYS A 58 23.22 11.70 5.30
C LYS A 58 24.07 10.44 5.16
N GLU A 59 24.64 9.94 6.25
CA GLU A 59 25.44 8.73 6.30
C GLU A 59 24.68 7.45 5.92
N ASN A 60 23.38 7.45 6.07
CA ASN A 60 22.49 6.34 5.69
C ASN A 60 22.00 6.42 4.24
N ILE A 61 22.49 7.37 3.45
CA ILE A 61 22.05 7.54 2.06
C ILE A 61 23.24 7.50 1.11
N TYR A 62 23.21 6.54 0.19
CA TYR A 62 24.14 6.47 -0.95
C TYR A 62 23.43 6.90 -2.23
N SER A 63 23.87 8.00 -2.82
CA SER A 63 23.25 8.54 -4.03
C SER A 63 24.14 8.33 -5.25
N SER A 64 23.58 7.68 -6.28
CA SER A 64 24.26 7.47 -7.57
C SER A 64 23.28 7.54 -8.73
N SER A 65 23.77 7.96 -9.90
CA SER A 65 22.97 8.03 -11.12
C SER A 65 22.60 6.64 -11.68
N VAL A 66 23.26 5.55 -11.23
CA VAL A 66 22.85 4.18 -11.58
C VAL A 66 21.42 3.85 -11.12
N PHE A 67 20.95 4.50 -10.06
CA PHE A 67 19.57 4.37 -9.54
C PHE A 67 18.58 5.34 -10.20
N SER A 68 18.98 6.10 -11.20
CA SER A 68 18.10 6.95 -12.01
C SER A 68 17.40 6.12 -13.10
N ASN A 69 16.26 6.61 -13.58
CA ASN A 69 15.52 5.91 -14.65
C ASN A 69 16.33 5.84 -15.95
N VAL A 70 17.04 6.92 -16.28
CA VAL A 70 17.95 7.01 -17.43
C VAL A 70 19.24 7.70 -16.98
N SER A 71 20.38 7.05 -17.22
CA SER A 71 21.72 7.63 -17.04
C SER A 71 22.74 6.78 -17.77
N LEU A 72 23.88 7.37 -18.16
CA LEU A 72 24.99 6.64 -18.79
C LEU A 72 25.46 5.48 -17.90
N LEU A 73 25.58 5.73 -16.59
CA LEU A 73 26.02 4.70 -15.65
C LEU A 73 25.01 3.54 -15.55
N LYS A 74 23.70 3.80 -15.70
CA LYS A 74 22.67 2.76 -15.75
C LYS A 74 22.72 1.97 -17.07
N LEU A 75 23.02 2.63 -18.17
CA LEU A 75 23.20 1.95 -19.46
C LEU A 75 24.41 1.02 -19.42
N LEU A 76 25.54 1.49 -18.88
CA LEU A 76 26.72 0.66 -18.63
C LEU A 76 26.41 -0.52 -17.69
N SER A 77 25.66 -0.29 -16.61
CA SER A 77 25.20 -1.33 -15.70
C SER A 77 24.40 -2.42 -16.44
N LYS A 78 23.46 -2.02 -17.31
CA LYS A 78 22.70 -2.97 -18.13
C LYS A 78 23.56 -3.70 -19.16
N PHE A 79 24.53 -3.02 -19.76
CA PHE A 79 25.47 -3.62 -20.72
C PHE A 79 26.33 -4.68 -20.04
N PHE A 80 26.87 -4.41 -18.87
CA PHE A 80 27.63 -5.40 -18.11
C PHE A 80 26.72 -6.56 -17.62
N GLU A 81 25.50 -6.27 -17.23
CA GLU A 81 24.50 -7.30 -16.87
C GLU A 81 24.23 -8.25 -18.05
N TYR A 82 24.11 -7.71 -19.25
CA TYR A 82 23.93 -8.51 -20.46
C TYR A 82 25.13 -9.43 -20.76
N ILE A 83 26.37 -8.90 -20.68
CA ILE A 83 27.59 -9.67 -21.00
C ILE A 83 27.90 -10.68 -19.90
N PHE A 84 27.89 -10.26 -18.64
CA PHE A 84 28.35 -11.06 -17.50
C PHE A 84 27.23 -11.77 -16.76
N ARG A 85 25.97 -11.61 -17.20
CA ARG A 85 24.74 -12.10 -16.52
C ARG A 85 24.63 -11.66 -15.05
N ARG A 86 25.33 -10.57 -14.70
CA ARG A 86 25.29 -9.93 -13.38
C ARG A 86 25.64 -8.44 -13.48
N ASP A 87 25.15 -7.64 -12.55
CA ASP A 87 25.39 -6.21 -12.52
C ASP A 87 26.65 -5.89 -11.70
N ILE A 88 27.82 -5.89 -12.38
CA ILE A 88 29.13 -5.66 -11.76
C ILE A 88 29.20 -4.27 -11.10
N ILE A 89 28.48 -3.26 -11.63
CA ILE A 89 28.46 -1.91 -11.08
C ILE A 89 27.73 -1.90 -9.73
N LEU A 90 26.60 -2.58 -9.61
CA LEU A 90 25.90 -2.72 -8.35
C LEU A 90 26.69 -3.56 -7.35
N ASP A 91 27.31 -4.67 -7.80
CA ASP A 91 28.22 -5.48 -6.97
C ASP A 91 29.31 -4.61 -6.34
N TYR A 92 29.96 -3.74 -7.13
CA TYR A 92 30.96 -2.81 -6.64
C TYR A 92 30.40 -1.85 -5.56
N PHE A 93 29.22 -1.27 -5.79
CA PHE A 93 28.62 -0.36 -4.81
C PHE A 93 28.24 -1.06 -3.51
N PHE A 94 27.69 -2.27 -3.57
CA PHE A 94 27.35 -3.04 -2.39
C PHE A 94 28.60 -3.46 -1.61
N LYS A 95 29.63 -3.94 -2.30
CA LYS A 95 30.93 -4.28 -1.71
C LYS A 95 31.60 -3.09 -1.06
N LYS A 96 31.68 -1.94 -1.75
CA LYS A 96 32.27 -0.69 -1.23
C LYS A 96 31.58 -0.22 0.04
N ASN A 97 30.27 -0.42 0.14
CA ASN A 97 29.48 -0.04 1.31
C ASN A 97 29.31 -1.17 2.32
N LYS A 98 29.99 -2.31 2.16
CA LYS A 98 29.98 -3.49 3.05
C LYS A 98 28.55 -3.97 3.34
N VAL A 99 27.68 -4.03 2.31
CA VAL A 99 26.28 -4.43 2.44
C VAL A 99 26.18 -5.95 2.39
N ASN A 100 25.69 -6.58 3.46
CA ASN A 100 25.53 -8.03 3.54
C ASN A 100 24.25 -8.51 2.85
N ILE A 101 23.14 -7.78 3.06
CA ILE A 101 21.80 -8.12 2.54
C ILE A 101 21.21 -6.90 1.85
N VAL A 102 20.61 -7.08 0.67
CA VAL A 102 19.86 -6.06 -0.05
C VAL A 102 18.41 -6.51 -0.16
N THR A 103 17.48 -5.69 0.31
CA THR A 103 16.05 -6.03 0.23
C THR A 103 15.31 -5.16 -0.78
N HIS A 104 14.12 -5.63 -1.20
CA HIS A 104 13.27 -4.97 -2.19
C HIS A 104 14.00 -4.80 -3.53
N PHE A 105 14.84 -5.77 -3.83
CA PHE A 105 15.69 -5.81 -5.00
C PHE A 105 15.66 -7.23 -5.58
N TYR A 106 15.78 -7.38 -6.87
CA TYR A 106 15.53 -8.64 -7.59
C TYR A 106 16.70 -9.14 -8.44
N LYS A 107 17.77 -8.37 -8.56
CA LYS A 107 18.91 -8.79 -9.36
C LYS A 107 19.85 -9.66 -8.54
N LYS A 108 20.19 -10.81 -9.08
CA LYS A 108 21.20 -11.68 -8.48
C LYS A 108 22.48 -10.90 -8.24
N ASN A 109 23.03 -11.01 -7.05
CA ASN A 109 24.23 -10.32 -6.64
C ASN A 109 25.25 -11.33 -6.11
N SER A 110 26.55 -11.11 -6.41
CA SER A 110 27.62 -12.03 -6.00
C SER A 110 28.19 -11.71 -4.62
N TYR A 111 27.91 -10.50 -4.12
CA TYR A 111 28.46 -10.02 -2.84
C TYR A 111 27.43 -10.03 -1.71
N SER A 112 26.21 -9.62 -2.01
CA SER A 112 25.13 -9.47 -1.02
C SER A 112 24.04 -10.51 -1.24
N LYS A 113 23.45 -11.04 -0.17
CA LYS A 113 22.17 -11.77 -0.25
C LYS A 113 21.07 -10.82 -0.72
N VAL A 114 20.17 -11.30 -1.54
CA VAL A 114 19.07 -10.51 -2.11
C VAL A 114 17.74 -11.03 -1.57
N VAL A 115 16.89 -10.14 -1.10
CA VAL A 115 15.54 -10.49 -0.62
C VAL A 115 14.50 -9.63 -1.34
N PRO A 116 13.89 -10.14 -2.42
CA PRO A 116 12.86 -9.44 -3.14
C PRO A 116 11.55 -9.35 -2.34
N TRP A 117 10.73 -8.37 -2.68
CA TRP A 117 9.39 -8.19 -2.15
C TRP A 117 8.36 -8.33 -3.27
N ILE A 118 7.38 -9.21 -3.07
CA ILE A 118 6.24 -9.42 -3.96
C ILE A 118 4.98 -8.90 -3.25
N PRO A 119 4.45 -7.74 -3.64
CA PRO A 119 3.33 -7.11 -2.96
C PRO A 119 2.00 -7.83 -3.16
N ASP A 120 1.77 -8.35 -4.35
CA ASP A 120 0.53 -9.03 -4.75
C ASP A 120 0.69 -9.83 -6.05
N LEU A 121 -0.34 -10.61 -6.37
CA LEU A 121 -0.47 -11.33 -7.64
C LEU A 121 -1.80 -11.00 -8.35
N GLN A 122 -2.20 -9.74 -8.35
CA GLN A 122 -3.47 -9.28 -8.91
C GLN A 122 -3.71 -9.78 -10.34
N HIS A 123 -2.68 -9.80 -11.18
CA HIS A 123 -2.76 -10.25 -12.58
C HIS A 123 -3.10 -11.74 -12.75
N LYS A 124 -2.93 -12.55 -11.68
CA LYS A 124 -3.33 -13.96 -11.68
C LYS A 124 -4.80 -14.14 -11.31
N HIS A 125 -5.31 -13.30 -10.42
CA HIS A 125 -6.69 -13.37 -9.91
C HIS A 125 -7.69 -12.60 -10.77
N LEU A 126 -7.27 -11.49 -11.37
CA LEU A 126 -8.12 -10.59 -12.17
C LEU A 126 -7.55 -10.47 -13.59
N LYS A 127 -7.41 -11.59 -14.29
CA LYS A 127 -6.79 -11.66 -15.62
C LYS A 127 -7.42 -10.71 -16.62
N ASP A 128 -8.73 -10.55 -16.59
CA ASP A 128 -9.49 -9.69 -17.51
C ASP A 128 -9.14 -8.19 -17.38
N ASN A 129 -8.49 -7.80 -16.28
CA ASN A 129 -8.01 -6.43 -16.09
C ASN A 129 -6.63 -6.19 -16.72
N PHE A 130 -5.99 -7.18 -17.33
CA PHE A 130 -4.63 -7.10 -17.85
C PHE A 130 -4.54 -7.67 -19.27
N SER A 131 -3.72 -7.05 -20.11
CA SER A 131 -3.37 -7.66 -21.39
C SER A 131 -2.48 -8.90 -21.17
N GLN A 132 -2.51 -9.83 -22.14
CA GLN A 132 -1.65 -11.02 -22.10
C GLN A 132 -0.17 -10.65 -21.93
N TYR A 133 0.28 -9.61 -22.65
CA TYR A 133 1.64 -9.07 -22.51
C TYR A 133 1.98 -8.61 -21.07
N GLU A 134 1.03 -7.93 -20.39
CA GLU A 134 1.23 -7.50 -19.01
C GLU A 134 1.30 -8.68 -18.04
N ILE A 135 0.48 -9.70 -18.26
CA ILE A 135 0.49 -10.93 -17.46
C ILE A 135 1.86 -11.61 -17.57
N GLU A 136 2.31 -11.87 -18.81
CA GLU A 136 3.61 -12.51 -19.07
C GLU A 136 4.78 -11.69 -18.53
N LYS A 137 4.75 -10.37 -18.70
CA LYS A 137 5.77 -9.48 -18.14
C LYS A 137 5.85 -9.54 -16.63
N ARG A 138 4.70 -9.60 -15.93
CA ARG A 138 4.64 -9.72 -14.47
C ARG A 138 5.12 -11.09 -14.01
N ASP A 139 4.75 -12.16 -14.72
CA ASP A 139 5.24 -13.50 -14.45
C ASP A 139 6.76 -13.60 -14.59
N ASN A 140 7.33 -13.04 -15.65
CA ASN A 140 8.78 -13.00 -15.86
C ASN A 140 9.51 -12.23 -14.76
N ILE A 141 8.92 -11.13 -14.26
CA ILE A 141 9.47 -10.39 -13.12
C ILE A 141 9.46 -11.26 -11.85
N ILE A 142 8.35 -11.95 -11.56
CA ILE A 142 8.26 -12.84 -10.40
C ILE A 142 9.23 -14.00 -10.51
N ASN A 143 9.35 -14.63 -11.69
CA ASN A 143 10.33 -15.68 -11.93
C ASN A 143 11.77 -15.18 -11.68
N SER A 144 12.10 -13.96 -12.12
CA SER A 144 13.43 -13.38 -11.85
C SER A 144 13.67 -13.14 -10.35
N TYR A 145 12.62 -12.84 -9.57
CA TYR A 145 12.71 -12.75 -8.11
C TYR A 145 12.99 -14.12 -7.49
N LEU A 146 12.27 -15.14 -7.95
CA LEU A 146 12.44 -16.51 -7.50
C LEU A 146 13.84 -17.07 -7.86
N GLU A 147 14.35 -16.73 -9.03
CA GLU A 147 15.70 -17.14 -9.45
C GLU A 147 16.83 -16.41 -8.69
N SER A 148 16.58 -15.18 -8.27
CA SER A 148 17.59 -14.33 -7.62
C SER A 148 17.79 -14.64 -6.14
N SER A 149 16.82 -15.27 -5.46
CA SER A 149 16.84 -15.46 -4.01
C SER A 149 16.17 -16.74 -3.57
N THR A 150 16.62 -17.28 -2.42
CA THR A 150 15.91 -18.31 -1.65
C THR A 150 14.85 -17.71 -0.74
N ASP A 151 15.00 -16.44 -0.36
CA ASP A 151 14.18 -15.76 0.61
C ASP A 151 13.37 -14.63 -0.05
N ILE A 152 12.06 -14.63 0.19
CA ILE A 152 11.12 -13.72 -0.46
C ILE A 152 10.21 -13.11 0.58
N ILE A 153 10.02 -11.80 0.56
CA ILE A 153 9.05 -11.10 1.38
C ILE A 153 7.74 -10.96 0.58
N VAL A 154 6.61 -11.22 1.23
CA VAL A 154 5.25 -11.00 0.70
C VAL A 154 4.43 -10.16 1.68
N SER A 155 3.35 -9.53 1.19
CA SER A 155 2.57 -8.58 2.01
C SER A 155 1.53 -9.25 2.93
N SER A 156 1.09 -10.48 2.61
CA SER A 156 0.01 -11.18 3.32
C SER A 156 0.11 -12.69 3.20
N ASN A 157 -0.65 -13.42 4.02
CA ASN A 157 -0.83 -14.88 3.85
C ASN A 157 -1.52 -15.19 2.51
N ASP A 158 -2.46 -14.38 2.08
CA ASP A 158 -3.12 -14.55 0.79
C ASP A 158 -2.12 -14.45 -0.37
N THR A 159 -1.22 -13.45 -0.34
CA THR A 159 -0.13 -13.35 -1.32
C THR A 159 0.81 -14.56 -1.26
N LYS A 160 1.13 -15.08 -0.05
CA LYS A 160 1.94 -16.31 0.11
C LYS A 160 1.26 -17.52 -0.51
N LYS A 161 -0.04 -17.74 -0.24
CA LYS A 161 -0.84 -18.83 -0.82
C LYS A 161 -0.89 -18.71 -2.34
N SER A 162 -1.18 -17.52 -2.86
CA SER A 162 -1.23 -17.23 -4.29
C SER A 162 0.11 -17.51 -4.97
N LEU A 163 1.21 -17.08 -4.36
CA LEU A 163 2.56 -17.32 -4.90
C LEU A 163 2.85 -18.82 -4.97
N SER A 164 2.51 -19.58 -3.93
CA SER A 164 2.69 -21.03 -3.88
C SER A 164 1.78 -21.80 -4.86
N PHE A 165 0.63 -21.23 -5.21
CA PHE A 165 -0.29 -21.84 -6.18
C PHE A 165 0.15 -21.63 -7.63
N PHE A 166 0.63 -20.42 -7.97
CA PHE A 166 0.93 -20.07 -9.35
C PHE A 166 2.38 -20.25 -9.76
N PHE A 167 3.32 -20.40 -8.80
CA PHE A 167 4.75 -20.50 -9.06
C PHE A 167 5.40 -21.63 -8.26
N ASP A 168 6.52 -22.15 -8.76
CA ASP A 168 7.30 -23.16 -8.02
C ASP A 168 8.15 -22.49 -6.93
N VAL A 169 7.69 -22.64 -5.70
CA VAL A 169 8.33 -22.07 -4.50
C VAL A 169 8.81 -23.13 -3.51
N ARG A 170 8.90 -24.40 -3.91
CA ARG A 170 9.26 -25.54 -3.04
C ARG A 170 10.60 -25.37 -2.31
N LYS A 171 11.53 -24.63 -2.90
CA LYS A 171 12.86 -24.33 -2.35
C LYS A 171 12.99 -22.87 -1.88
N LYS A 172 11.89 -22.25 -1.49
CA LYS A 172 11.86 -20.83 -1.10
C LYS A 172 11.33 -20.66 0.31
N ASN A 173 11.97 -19.77 1.05
CA ASN A 173 11.50 -19.26 2.33
C ASN A 173 10.62 -18.04 2.07
N ILE A 174 9.33 -18.13 2.33
CA ILE A 174 8.40 -17.03 2.09
C ILE A 174 8.04 -16.39 3.42
N HIS A 175 8.57 -15.18 3.63
CA HIS A 175 8.38 -14.37 4.82
C HIS A 175 7.22 -13.41 4.62
N ILE A 176 6.31 -13.34 5.61
CA ILE A 176 5.17 -12.41 5.57
C ILE A 176 5.55 -11.14 6.31
N LEU A 177 5.35 -9.99 5.69
CA LEU A 177 5.58 -8.69 6.28
C LEU A 177 4.34 -7.80 6.06
N ASN A 178 3.47 -7.77 7.07
CA ASN A 178 2.30 -6.88 7.08
C ASN A 178 2.75 -5.47 7.43
N PHE A 179 2.56 -4.52 6.54
CA PHE A 179 3.07 -3.18 6.75
C PHE A 179 2.09 -2.24 7.45
N VAL A 180 2.64 -1.29 8.17
CA VAL A 180 1.92 -0.21 8.86
C VAL A 180 2.12 1.08 8.08
N PRO A 181 1.06 1.74 7.56
CA PRO A 181 1.21 2.98 6.80
C PRO A 181 1.64 4.16 7.69
N GLN A 182 2.20 5.21 7.04
CA GLN A 182 2.50 6.44 7.75
C GLN A 182 1.23 7.23 8.07
N VAL A 183 1.05 7.57 9.34
CA VAL A 183 0.03 8.52 9.82
C VAL A 183 0.74 9.63 10.58
N ASP A 184 0.44 10.89 10.25
CA ASP A 184 0.98 12.06 10.92
C ASP A 184 -0.14 12.71 11.75
N PHE A 185 -0.15 12.42 13.03
CA PHE A 185 -1.15 12.91 13.97
C PHE A 185 -1.09 14.42 14.18
N ASN A 186 0.08 15.05 13.99
CA ASN A 186 0.22 16.51 14.08
C ASN A 186 -0.55 17.25 12.95
N ASN A 187 -0.89 16.55 11.89
CA ASN A 187 -1.65 17.08 10.77
C ASN A 187 -3.17 16.79 10.85
N ILE A 188 -3.62 16.14 11.90
CA ILE A 188 -5.07 15.98 12.16
C ILE A 188 -5.62 17.31 12.64
N CYS A 189 -6.53 17.88 11.87
CA CYS A 189 -7.14 19.19 12.11
C CYS A 189 -8.62 19.09 12.48
N GLY A 190 -9.21 20.18 12.92
CA GLY A 190 -10.64 20.26 13.18
C GLY A 190 -11.47 20.11 11.91
N PHE A 191 -12.68 19.54 12.01
CA PHE A 191 -13.57 19.29 10.87
C PHE A 191 -13.90 20.55 10.05
N LYS A 192 -13.94 21.73 10.68
CA LYS A 192 -14.25 22.99 10.01
C LYS A 192 -13.32 23.32 8.82
N GLU A 193 -12.04 22.95 8.91
CA GLU A 193 -11.10 23.15 7.79
C GLU A 193 -11.50 22.32 6.57
N LEU A 194 -11.87 21.06 6.77
CA LEU A 194 -12.34 20.17 5.69
C LEU A 194 -13.68 20.65 5.12
N GLN A 195 -14.60 21.02 6.00
CA GLN A 195 -15.92 21.51 5.59
C GLN A 195 -15.79 22.76 4.70
N PHE A 196 -14.96 23.70 5.11
CA PHE A 196 -14.70 24.92 4.30
C PHE A 196 -14.06 24.57 2.95
N LYS A 197 -13.08 23.66 2.97
CA LYS A 197 -12.31 23.32 1.76
C LYS A 197 -13.11 22.50 0.74
N TYR A 198 -13.93 21.57 1.20
CA TYR A 198 -14.58 20.58 0.35
C TYR A 198 -16.12 20.67 0.34
N ASN A 199 -16.70 21.60 1.09
CA ASN A 199 -18.15 21.77 1.23
C ASN A 199 -18.90 20.48 1.58
N ILE A 200 -18.33 19.68 2.50
CA ILE A 200 -18.88 18.37 2.89
C ILE A 200 -19.69 18.46 4.18
N PRO A 201 -20.76 17.60 4.35
CA PRO A 201 -21.55 17.57 5.57
C PRO A 201 -20.76 16.94 6.72
N ARG A 202 -21.17 17.23 7.98
CA ARG A 202 -20.53 16.69 9.19
C ARG A 202 -20.61 15.16 9.27
N LYS A 203 -21.67 14.57 8.75
CA LYS A 203 -21.89 13.12 8.76
C LYS A 203 -21.77 12.58 7.35
N TYR A 204 -20.81 11.70 7.13
CA TYR A 204 -20.59 11.07 5.84
C TYR A 204 -19.89 9.71 5.97
N ILE A 205 -20.06 8.91 4.94
CA ILE A 205 -19.36 7.64 4.71
C ILE A 205 -18.26 7.92 3.69
N TYR A 206 -17.05 7.42 3.91
CA TYR A 206 -15.91 7.76 3.06
C TYR A 206 -15.31 6.54 2.36
N ILE A 207 -15.04 6.69 1.07
CA ILE A 207 -14.46 5.65 0.20
C ILE A 207 -13.21 6.23 -0.48
N PRO A 208 -12.01 6.15 0.16
CA PRO A 208 -10.76 6.73 -0.34
C PRO A 208 -10.03 5.79 -1.32
N ASN A 209 -10.67 5.44 -2.40
CA ASN A 209 -10.12 4.49 -3.37
C ASN A 209 -9.95 5.13 -4.75
N GLN A 210 -8.83 4.80 -5.46
CA GLN A 210 -8.68 5.09 -6.87
C GLN A 210 -9.83 4.46 -7.66
N PHE A 211 -10.28 5.11 -8.73
CA PHE A 211 -11.36 4.57 -9.57
C PHE A 211 -10.86 3.48 -10.52
N TRP A 212 -10.30 2.43 -9.94
CA TRP A 212 -9.92 1.23 -10.65
C TRP A 212 -11.02 0.17 -10.57
N VAL A 213 -11.22 -0.60 -11.64
CA VAL A 213 -12.32 -1.59 -11.74
C VAL A 213 -12.39 -2.49 -10.51
N HIS A 214 -11.25 -3.00 -10.03
CA HIS A 214 -11.20 -3.89 -8.87
C HIS A 214 -11.52 -3.21 -7.53
N LYS A 215 -11.57 -1.88 -7.48
CA LYS A 215 -11.99 -1.14 -6.27
C LYS A 215 -13.50 -1.10 -6.08
N ASN A 216 -14.27 -1.62 -7.04
CA ASN A 216 -15.68 -2.00 -6.91
C ASN A 216 -16.62 -0.90 -6.36
N HIS A 217 -16.47 0.34 -6.85
CA HIS A 217 -17.34 1.45 -6.47
C HIS A 217 -18.82 1.17 -6.79
N GLU A 218 -19.11 0.30 -7.78
CA GLU A 218 -20.46 -0.05 -8.20
C GLU A 218 -21.31 -0.61 -7.06
N VAL A 219 -20.77 -1.50 -6.21
CA VAL A 219 -21.52 -2.08 -5.10
C VAL A 219 -21.94 -1.01 -4.08
N VAL A 220 -21.10 0.03 -3.88
CA VAL A 220 -21.43 1.16 -3.00
C VAL A 220 -22.56 2.00 -3.60
N ILE A 221 -22.53 2.25 -4.91
CA ILE A 221 -23.58 3.02 -5.61
C ILE A 221 -24.90 2.28 -5.57
N ARG A 222 -24.90 0.98 -5.83
CA ARG A 222 -26.10 0.13 -5.75
C ARG A 222 -26.62 0.04 -4.31
N SER A 223 -25.74 -0.02 -3.30
CA SER A 223 -26.16 0.01 -1.88
C SER A 223 -26.84 1.34 -1.49
N ALA A 224 -26.38 2.46 -2.03
CA ALA A 224 -27.04 3.75 -1.84
C ALA A 224 -28.44 3.77 -2.47
N PHE A 225 -28.66 3.09 -3.59
CA PHE A 225 -29.97 2.92 -4.18
C PHE A 225 -30.89 2.05 -3.31
N GLU A 226 -30.37 0.98 -2.68
CA GLU A 226 -31.13 0.18 -1.69
C GLU A 226 -31.53 1.02 -0.45
N LEU A 227 -30.64 1.91 0.01
CA LEU A 227 -30.93 2.86 1.08
C LEU A 227 -32.02 3.87 0.67
N LYS A 228 -31.95 4.38 -0.58
CA LYS A 228 -32.98 5.29 -1.13
C LYS A 228 -34.36 4.64 -1.16
N LYS A 229 -34.49 3.38 -1.55
CA LYS A 229 -35.77 2.63 -1.49
C LYS A 229 -36.37 2.56 -0.08
N LYS A 230 -35.52 2.63 0.96
CA LYS A 230 -35.91 2.66 2.37
C LYS A 230 -36.09 4.08 2.92
N ASN A 231 -36.06 5.11 2.08
CA ASN A 231 -36.10 6.53 2.44
C ASN A 231 -34.98 6.94 3.43
N LEU A 232 -33.80 6.29 3.34
CA LEU A 232 -32.64 6.61 4.16
C LEU A 232 -31.64 7.41 3.32
N PHE A 233 -31.43 8.67 3.70
CA PHE A 233 -30.44 9.54 3.06
C PHE A 233 -29.12 9.51 3.83
N LEU A 234 -28.04 9.11 3.16
CA LEU A 234 -26.67 9.11 3.69
C LEU A 234 -25.73 9.71 2.63
N LYS A 235 -24.79 10.55 3.04
CA LYS A 235 -23.82 11.13 2.12
C LYS A 235 -22.57 10.25 2.01
N PHE A 236 -22.24 9.83 0.79
CA PHE A 236 -21.05 9.09 0.45
C PHE A 236 -20.03 10.01 -0.22
N ILE A 237 -18.80 10.00 0.26
CA ILE A 237 -17.72 10.82 -0.30
C ILE A 237 -16.69 9.90 -0.93
N PHE A 238 -16.40 10.14 -2.20
CA PHE A 238 -15.34 9.48 -2.93
C PHE A 238 -14.13 10.39 -3.10
N SER A 239 -12.93 9.84 -2.97
CA SER A 239 -11.71 10.51 -3.42
C SER A 239 -10.75 9.52 -4.05
N GLY A 240 -9.98 10.00 -5.02
CA GLY A 240 -9.00 9.19 -5.73
C GLY A 240 -8.82 9.66 -7.17
N HIS A 241 -7.83 9.10 -7.86
CA HIS A 241 -7.62 9.40 -9.27
C HIS A 241 -8.67 8.69 -10.13
N GLN A 242 -9.27 9.41 -11.08
CA GLN A 242 -10.34 8.91 -11.96
C GLN A 242 -9.85 7.89 -12.99
N ARG A 243 -8.59 8.04 -13.45
CA ARG A 243 -8.10 7.29 -14.60
C ARG A 243 -7.63 5.89 -14.19
N ASP A 244 -8.28 4.86 -14.71
CA ASP A 244 -7.72 3.51 -14.82
C ASP A 244 -7.17 3.33 -16.23
N TYR A 245 -5.85 3.15 -16.39
CA TYR A 245 -5.23 2.98 -17.71
C TYR A 245 -5.68 1.68 -18.42
N ARG A 246 -6.23 0.72 -17.67
CA ARG A 246 -6.75 -0.56 -18.15
C ARG A 246 -8.19 -0.44 -18.64
N ASN A 247 -8.93 0.54 -18.13
CA ASN A 247 -10.32 0.82 -18.53
C ASN A 247 -10.59 2.33 -18.45
N LEU A 248 -10.31 3.04 -19.54
CA LEU A 248 -10.43 4.50 -19.61
C LEU A 248 -11.86 5.03 -19.38
N ASN A 249 -12.87 4.18 -19.65
CA ASN A 249 -14.28 4.54 -19.52
C ASN A 249 -14.86 4.23 -18.14
N HIS A 250 -14.10 3.57 -17.26
CA HIS A 250 -14.62 3.10 -15.96
C HIS A 250 -15.27 4.23 -15.14
N PHE A 251 -14.59 5.35 -14.98
CA PHE A 251 -15.13 6.48 -14.20
C PHE A 251 -16.43 7.05 -14.81
N ASN A 252 -16.49 7.19 -16.13
CA ASN A 252 -17.70 7.63 -16.82
C ASN A 252 -18.86 6.65 -16.61
N ASN A 253 -18.58 5.33 -16.60
CA ASN A 253 -19.59 4.31 -16.32
C ASN A 253 -20.10 4.41 -14.88
N ILE A 254 -19.24 4.70 -13.92
CA ILE A 254 -19.60 4.98 -12.51
C ILE A 254 -20.57 6.19 -12.44
N GLN A 255 -20.24 7.30 -13.12
CA GLN A 255 -21.11 8.48 -13.15
C GLN A 255 -22.48 8.20 -13.82
N LYS A 256 -22.47 7.45 -14.94
CA LYS A 256 -23.73 7.02 -15.60
C LYS A 256 -24.58 6.17 -14.65
N LEU A 257 -23.98 5.25 -13.91
CA LEU A 257 -24.69 4.41 -12.96
C LEU A 257 -25.37 5.25 -11.85
N ILE A 258 -24.67 6.24 -11.30
CA ILE A 258 -25.22 7.19 -10.31
C ILE A 258 -26.46 7.91 -10.85
N ASN A 259 -26.38 8.40 -12.10
CA ASN A 259 -27.49 9.09 -12.76
C ASN A 259 -28.68 8.14 -13.04
N VAL A 260 -28.43 6.97 -13.61
CA VAL A 260 -29.47 5.98 -13.94
C VAL A 260 -30.25 5.52 -12.72
N LEU A 261 -29.56 5.33 -11.58
CA LEU A 261 -30.20 4.95 -10.32
C LEU A 261 -30.83 6.16 -9.58
N GLY A 262 -30.62 7.38 -10.07
CA GLY A 262 -31.15 8.60 -9.48
C GLY A 262 -30.63 8.86 -8.07
N VAL A 263 -29.37 8.54 -7.78
CA VAL A 263 -28.73 8.70 -6.47
C VAL A 263 -27.66 9.79 -6.45
N VAL A 264 -27.76 10.76 -7.36
CA VAL A 264 -26.78 11.85 -7.51
C VAL A 264 -26.52 12.57 -6.18
N ASP A 265 -27.58 12.91 -5.45
CA ASP A 265 -27.50 13.67 -4.20
C ASP A 265 -26.78 12.91 -3.07
N TYR A 266 -26.69 11.57 -3.19
CA TYR A 266 -26.01 10.71 -2.21
C TYR A 266 -24.49 10.82 -2.31
N PHE A 267 -23.94 11.23 -3.45
CA PHE A 267 -22.51 11.15 -3.73
C PHE A 267 -21.85 12.52 -3.86
N GLU A 268 -20.61 12.59 -3.39
CA GLU A 268 -19.70 13.70 -3.62
C GLU A 268 -18.35 13.13 -4.05
N TYR A 269 -17.75 13.71 -5.09
CA TYR A 269 -16.45 13.33 -5.59
C TYR A 269 -15.45 14.47 -5.42
N LEU A 270 -14.44 14.26 -4.56
CA LEU A 270 -13.44 15.27 -4.20
C LEU A 270 -12.21 15.29 -5.10
N GLY A 271 -12.11 14.36 -6.06
CA GLY A 271 -10.90 14.21 -6.83
C GLY A 271 -9.74 13.62 -6.01
N GLN A 272 -8.52 13.88 -6.47
CA GLN A 272 -7.32 13.48 -5.74
C GLN A 272 -7.04 14.48 -4.62
N VAL A 273 -7.13 14.03 -3.38
CA VAL A 273 -6.87 14.85 -2.20
C VAL A 273 -5.43 14.71 -1.72
N SER A 274 -4.94 15.70 -0.96
CA SER A 274 -3.61 15.62 -0.33
C SER A 274 -3.56 14.51 0.72
N ARG A 275 -2.37 14.02 1.05
CA ARG A 275 -2.19 13.02 2.12
C ARG A 275 -2.73 13.50 3.46
N LYS A 276 -2.51 14.79 3.80
CA LYS A 276 -3.07 15.43 4.99
C LYS A 276 -4.60 15.33 4.98
N ASP A 277 -5.23 15.75 3.88
CA ASP A 277 -6.69 15.77 3.79
C ASP A 277 -7.29 14.37 3.79
N LEU A 278 -6.63 13.39 3.14
CA LEU A 278 -7.07 11.99 3.16
C LEU A 278 -7.18 11.45 4.58
N LEU A 279 -6.14 11.64 5.41
CA LEU A 279 -6.15 11.19 6.81
C LEU A 279 -7.21 11.92 7.64
N ASN A 280 -7.41 13.22 7.40
CA ASN A 280 -8.45 13.99 8.06
C ASN A 280 -9.86 13.56 7.62
N LEU A 281 -10.07 13.28 6.33
CA LEU A 281 -11.33 12.73 5.82
C LEU A 281 -11.63 11.35 6.41
N ILE A 282 -10.61 10.48 6.59
CA ILE A 282 -10.76 9.22 7.32
C ILE A 282 -11.14 9.50 8.77
N TYR A 283 -10.38 10.34 9.47
CA TYR A 283 -10.58 10.62 10.89
C TYR A 283 -11.97 11.17 11.21
N HIS A 284 -12.53 12.05 10.38
CA HIS A 284 -13.83 12.67 10.60
C HIS A 284 -15.03 11.89 10.01
N SER A 285 -14.79 10.84 9.21
CA SER A 285 -15.89 10.03 8.67
C SER A 285 -16.61 9.21 9.75
N GLN A 286 -17.86 8.83 9.48
CA GLN A 286 -18.60 7.91 10.34
C GLN A 286 -18.19 6.45 10.08
N ILE A 287 -18.00 6.12 8.82
CA ILE A 287 -17.64 4.77 8.36
C ILE A 287 -16.65 4.93 7.18
N ILE A 288 -15.69 4.05 7.11
CA ILE A 288 -14.87 3.80 5.92
C ILE A 288 -15.38 2.54 5.23
N ILE A 289 -15.61 2.61 3.93
CA ILE A 289 -15.90 1.41 3.12
C ILE A 289 -14.71 1.12 2.22
N ASN A 290 -14.20 -0.12 2.27
CA ASN A 290 -13.26 -0.65 1.28
C ASN A 290 -13.90 -1.83 0.54
N PRO A 291 -14.51 -1.59 -0.63
CA PRO A 291 -15.32 -2.57 -1.34
C PRO A 291 -14.52 -3.42 -2.33
N SER A 292 -13.21 -3.40 -2.27
CA SER A 292 -12.30 -4.00 -3.25
C SER A 292 -12.58 -5.48 -3.52
N LYS A 293 -12.44 -5.90 -4.79
CA LYS A 293 -12.50 -7.31 -5.21
C LYS A 293 -11.16 -8.03 -5.02
N PHE A 294 -10.09 -7.28 -4.89
CA PHE A 294 -8.73 -7.79 -4.68
C PHE A 294 -7.84 -6.73 -4.03
N GLU A 295 -6.98 -7.15 -3.11
CA GLU A 295 -5.89 -6.38 -2.50
C GLU A 295 -4.69 -7.30 -2.23
N GLY A 296 -3.47 -6.75 -2.26
CA GLY A 296 -2.29 -7.44 -1.70
C GLY A 296 -2.16 -7.20 -0.19
N TRP A 297 -2.35 -5.95 0.23
CA TRP A 297 -2.51 -5.46 1.60
C TRP A 297 -3.10 -4.06 1.53
N SER A 298 -4.24 -3.84 2.14
CA SER A 298 -4.93 -2.56 2.00
C SER A 298 -4.39 -1.48 2.93
N THR A 299 -3.73 -0.48 2.35
CA THR A 299 -3.29 0.72 3.07
C THR A 299 -4.44 1.46 3.74
N THR A 300 -5.56 1.61 3.04
CA THR A 300 -6.78 2.28 3.54
C THR A 300 -7.32 1.61 4.81
N VAL A 301 -7.34 0.27 4.83
CA VAL A 301 -7.79 -0.49 5.99
C VAL A 301 -6.89 -0.22 7.19
N GLU A 302 -5.57 -0.29 7.00
CA GLU A 302 -4.63 -0.03 8.08
C GLU A 302 -4.68 1.43 8.57
N GLU A 303 -4.84 2.41 7.66
CA GLU A 303 -5.02 3.82 8.03
C GLU A 303 -6.28 4.05 8.87
N ALA A 304 -7.37 3.44 8.48
CA ALA A 304 -8.64 3.53 9.20
C ALA A 304 -8.58 2.85 10.58
N LYS A 305 -7.88 1.71 10.70
CA LYS A 305 -7.63 1.03 11.98
C LYS A 305 -6.79 1.90 12.92
N ILE A 306 -5.68 2.49 12.40
CA ILE A 306 -4.82 3.40 13.18
C ILE A 306 -5.62 4.59 13.71
N LEU A 307 -6.55 5.12 12.90
CA LEU A 307 -7.41 6.24 13.28
C LEU A 307 -8.70 5.82 14.00
N ASN A 308 -8.77 4.56 14.47
CA ASN A 308 -9.90 3.97 15.19
C ASN A 308 -11.24 4.24 14.48
N LYS A 309 -11.35 3.84 13.21
CA LYS A 309 -12.58 4.03 12.42
C LYS A 309 -13.38 2.73 12.28
N ARG A 310 -14.70 2.86 12.19
CA ARG A 310 -15.56 1.77 11.75
C ARG A 310 -15.26 1.46 10.29
N LEU A 311 -15.14 0.18 9.98
CA LEU A 311 -14.80 -0.32 8.66
C LEU A 311 -15.85 -1.30 8.15
N LEU A 312 -16.30 -1.07 6.92
CA LEU A 312 -17.03 -2.05 6.13
C LEU A 312 -16.10 -2.54 5.02
N LEU A 313 -15.76 -3.82 5.06
CA LEU A 313 -14.80 -4.43 4.16
C LEU A 313 -15.50 -5.52 3.33
N SER A 314 -15.21 -5.56 2.02
CA SER A 314 -15.61 -6.70 1.20
C SER A 314 -14.99 -7.99 1.74
N ASN A 315 -15.75 -9.10 1.70
CA ASN A 315 -15.26 -10.40 2.15
C ASN A 315 -14.31 -11.01 1.12
N ILE A 316 -13.04 -10.57 1.16
CA ILE A 316 -11.93 -11.11 0.39
C ILE A 316 -10.84 -11.63 1.34
N PRO A 317 -10.00 -12.60 0.90
CA PRO A 317 -9.02 -13.24 1.79
C PRO A 317 -8.14 -12.26 2.56
N VAL A 318 -7.59 -11.24 1.91
CA VAL A 318 -6.71 -10.27 2.58
C VAL A 318 -7.44 -9.39 3.60
N HIS A 319 -8.70 -9.02 3.35
CA HIS A 319 -9.48 -8.28 4.32
C HIS A 319 -9.78 -9.12 5.57
N ASN A 320 -9.96 -10.45 5.41
CA ASN A 320 -10.09 -11.37 6.54
C ASN A 320 -8.81 -11.43 7.40
N GLU A 321 -7.64 -11.18 6.83
CA GLU A 321 -6.38 -11.05 7.59
C GLU A 321 -6.27 -9.70 8.32
N GLN A 322 -6.96 -8.66 7.81
CA GLN A 322 -6.89 -7.29 8.33
C GLN A 322 -7.98 -6.94 9.34
N ILE A 323 -8.98 -7.81 9.56
CA ILE A 323 -10.08 -7.51 10.50
C ILE A 323 -9.58 -7.27 11.93
N ASN A 324 -10.28 -6.38 12.63
CA ASN A 324 -10.27 -6.20 14.08
C ASN A 324 -11.71 -5.94 14.56
N GLU A 325 -11.89 -5.59 15.83
CA GLU A 325 -13.18 -5.31 16.45
C GLU A 325 -13.99 -4.20 15.78
N ASN A 326 -13.35 -3.30 15.04
CA ASN A 326 -13.98 -2.18 14.34
C ASN A 326 -14.44 -2.53 12.92
N CYS A 327 -14.15 -3.75 12.45
CA CYS A 327 -14.39 -4.19 11.09
C CYS A 327 -15.63 -5.08 11.00
N VAL A 328 -16.46 -4.86 9.97
CA VAL A 328 -17.54 -5.75 9.58
C VAL A 328 -17.38 -6.11 8.11
N LEU A 329 -17.44 -7.40 7.81
CA LEU A 329 -17.38 -7.90 6.44
C LEU A 329 -18.75 -7.86 5.78
N PHE A 330 -18.77 -7.56 4.48
CA PHE A 330 -19.96 -7.70 3.63
C PHE A 330 -19.63 -8.52 2.38
N SER A 331 -20.64 -9.18 1.81
CA SER A 331 -20.49 -9.97 0.58
C SER A 331 -20.09 -9.08 -0.59
N THR A 332 -18.96 -9.35 -1.21
CA THR A 332 -18.24 -8.44 -2.14
C THR A 332 -19.09 -7.88 -3.30
N ASN A 333 -20.08 -8.64 -3.76
CA ASN A 333 -20.95 -8.24 -4.87
C ASN A 333 -22.44 -8.11 -4.46
N ASP A 334 -22.72 -7.96 -3.17
CA ASP A 334 -24.08 -7.87 -2.63
C ASP A 334 -24.33 -6.48 -2.03
N GLU A 335 -25.00 -5.63 -2.79
CA GLU A 335 -25.39 -4.29 -2.40
C GLU A 335 -26.44 -4.24 -1.29
N GLN A 336 -27.28 -5.28 -1.17
CA GLN A 336 -28.31 -5.34 -0.11
C GLN A 336 -27.66 -5.67 1.24
N ASP A 337 -26.69 -6.60 1.24
CA ASP A 337 -25.91 -6.91 2.42
C ASP A 337 -25.11 -5.69 2.87
N LEU A 338 -24.47 -4.96 1.94
CA LEU A 338 -23.75 -3.73 2.27
C LEU A 338 -24.68 -2.67 2.86
N ALA A 339 -25.83 -2.41 2.23
CA ALA A 339 -26.82 -1.44 2.73
C ALA A 339 -27.32 -1.79 4.15
N THR A 340 -27.59 -3.06 4.39
CA THR A 340 -28.04 -3.57 5.69
C THR A 340 -26.97 -3.35 6.78
N LYS A 341 -25.71 -3.65 6.44
CA LYS A 341 -24.57 -3.49 7.36
C LYS A 341 -24.23 -2.03 7.63
N ILE A 342 -24.39 -1.13 6.65
CA ILE A 342 -24.29 0.33 6.87
C ILE A 342 -25.25 0.78 7.95
N VAL A 343 -26.53 0.42 7.82
CA VAL A 343 -27.57 0.81 8.81
C VAL A 343 -27.27 0.21 10.19
N LYS A 344 -26.90 -1.07 10.22
CA LYS A 344 -26.56 -1.75 11.48
C LYS A 344 -25.41 -1.06 12.22
N ILE A 345 -24.34 -0.71 11.53
CA ILE A 345 -23.15 -0.06 12.14
C ILE A 345 -23.48 1.35 12.60
N LEU A 346 -24.25 2.12 11.85
CA LEU A 346 -24.62 3.50 12.23
C LEU A 346 -25.43 3.56 13.53
N ASN A 347 -26.21 2.52 13.79
CA ASN A 347 -27.04 2.41 15.01
C ASN A 347 -26.28 1.88 16.24
N GLN A 348 -25.03 1.47 16.10
CA GLN A 348 -24.18 1.02 17.20
C GLN A 348 -23.46 2.20 17.86
N ASN A 349 -23.28 2.16 19.17
CA ASN A 349 -22.32 3.05 19.84
C ASN A 349 -20.90 2.70 19.43
N PHE A 350 -20.08 3.72 19.23
CA PHE A 350 -18.69 3.55 18.88
C PHE A 350 -17.81 4.48 19.72
N PRO A 351 -16.90 3.94 20.54
CA PRO A 351 -16.06 4.76 21.38
C PRO A 351 -15.10 5.59 20.54
N SER A 352 -15.03 6.89 20.82
CA SER A 352 -13.96 7.72 20.29
C SER A 352 -12.74 7.58 21.18
N LEU A 353 -11.58 7.38 20.59
CA LEU A 353 -10.29 7.47 21.28
C LEU A 353 -9.70 8.86 21.00
N ASP A 354 -9.01 9.41 22.01
CA ASP A 354 -8.26 10.65 21.80
C ASP A 354 -7.02 10.44 20.91
N LEU A 355 -6.49 11.53 20.36
CA LEU A 355 -5.37 11.48 19.43
C LEU A 355 -4.08 11.02 20.09
N ASP A 356 -3.89 11.28 21.39
CA ASP A 356 -2.68 10.90 22.11
C ASP A 356 -2.62 9.37 22.25
N HIS A 357 -3.73 8.75 22.66
CA HIS A 357 -3.84 7.29 22.74
C HIS A 357 -3.66 6.61 21.37
N LEU A 358 -4.26 7.18 20.30
CA LEU A 358 -4.08 6.67 18.94
C LEU A 358 -2.61 6.78 18.49
N SER A 359 -1.94 7.88 18.84
CA SER A 359 -0.53 8.10 18.51
C SER A 359 0.41 7.12 19.22
N GLU A 360 0.14 6.80 20.50
CA GLU A 360 0.88 5.80 21.26
C GLU A 360 0.73 4.40 20.68
N ASN A 361 -0.51 3.98 20.39
CA ASN A 361 -0.79 2.70 19.74
C ASN A 361 -0.11 2.60 18.36
N TYR A 362 -0.12 3.68 17.61
CA TYR A 362 0.58 3.74 16.32
C TYR A 362 2.09 3.60 16.47
N ALA A 363 2.70 4.25 17.46
CA ALA A 363 4.12 4.12 17.73
C ALA A 363 4.50 2.66 18.06
N ALA A 364 3.70 1.98 18.89
CA ALA A 364 3.87 0.56 19.21
C ALA A 364 3.76 -0.33 17.94
N ASN A 365 2.75 -0.10 17.09
CA ASN A 365 2.56 -0.83 15.84
C ASN A 365 3.74 -0.63 14.86
N ARG A 366 4.26 0.58 14.74
CA ARG A 366 5.46 0.87 13.93
C ARG A 366 6.69 0.13 14.44
N LYS A 367 6.88 0.11 15.77
CA LYS A 367 7.98 -0.62 16.40
C LYS A 367 7.87 -2.11 16.10
N LYS A 368 6.68 -2.71 16.25
CA LYS A 368 6.41 -4.12 15.92
C LYS A 368 6.73 -4.42 14.45
N PHE A 369 6.28 -3.58 13.53
CA PHE A 369 6.54 -3.73 12.09
C PHE A 369 8.04 -3.71 11.78
N ALA A 370 8.79 -2.77 12.35
CA ALA A 370 10.22 -2.68 12.14
C ALA A 370 10.97 -3.87 12.75
N HIS A 371 10.59 -4.36 13.93
CA HIS A 371 11.16 -5.58 14.53
C HIS A 371 10.86 -6.83 13.67
N GLN A 372 9.63 -6.98 13.19
CA GLN A 372 9.27 -8.08 12.30
C GLN A 372 10.17 -8.11 11.06
N TYR A 373 10.36 -6.95 10.44
CA TYR A 373 11.26 -6.83 9.29
C TYR A 373 12.71 -7.19 9.65
N LEU A 374 13.27 -6.65 10.75
CA LEU A 374 14.63 -6.94 11.18
C LEU A 374 14.82 -8.42 11.53
N ASN A 375 13.82 -9.07 12.11
CA ASN A 375 13.89 -10.51 12.40
C ASN A 375 13.99 -11.33 11.11
N ILE A 376 13.17 -11.01 10.09
CA ILE A 376 13.31 -11.64 8.76
C ILE A 376 14.74 -11.46 8.23
N ILE A 377 15.30 -10.27 8.32
CA ILE A 377 16.66 -9.98 7.81
C ILE A 377 17.74 -10.72 8.61
N ARG A 378 17.57 -10.87 9.93
CA ARG A 378 18.47 -11.65 10.79
C ARG A 378 18.42 -13.13 10.44
N GLU A 379 17.23 -13.71 10.25
CA GLU A 379 17.06 -15.10 9.80
C GLU A 379 17.76 -15.34 8.46
N VAL A 380 17.55 -14.48 7.47
CA VAL A 380 18.25 -14.57 6.17
C VAL A 380 19.76 -14.45 6.32
N ASN A 381 20.26 -13.65 7.25
CA ASN A 381 21.70 -13.47 7.45
C ASN A 381 22.38 -14.71 8.05
N LEU A 382 21.65 -15.49 8.84
CA LEU A 382 22.17 -16.70 9.53
C LEU A 382 22.25 -17.92 8.61
N GLN A 383 21.48 -17.96 7.53
CA GLN A 383 21.53 -18.98 6.48
C GLN A 383 22.73 -18.76 5.53
#